data_58c038e993f2711ec90461486574ba9c
#
_entry.id   58c038e993f2711ec90461486574ba9c
#
_cell.length_a   1.000
_cell.length_b   1.000
_cell.length_c   1.000
_cell.angle_alpha   90.00
_cell.angle_beta   90.00
_cell.angle_gamma   90.00
#
_symmetry.space_group_name_H-M   'P 1'
#
loop_
_entity.id
_entity.type
_entity.pdbx_description
1 polymer ?
#
loop_
_entity_poly.entity_id
_entity_poly.type
_entity_poly.pdbx_seq_one_letter_code
_entity_poly.pdbx_strand_id
1 'polypeptide(L)'
;MINIEAVNLPRVIACNASVKLATGLTPVASMPTVDQQEGIAAHYVAASVLSGKFTDPLEFVERQTPNGVWVSPEIAENVAIYVNYCTEHYYQVPTIKTWVESTATFEVPGARIGCRPDFVGFDSATNTLFIEDFKYGHRLVEAEMNWTLIADAIGAMLAYNLTPDHVVLAISQPRPFHPDGKRREWPISGDYLR
;
A
#
# COMPACT_ATOMS: atom_id res chain seq x y z
N MET A 1 -24.09 -8.61 -4.67
CA MET A 1 -22.82 -8.57 -3.91
C MET A 1 -22.27 -7.16 -4.02
N ILE A 2 -21.83 -6.57 -2.91
CA ILE A 2 -21.31 -5.19 -2.88
C ILE A 2 -19.81 -5.25 -3.08
N ASN A 3 -19.24 -4.38 -3.95
CA ASN A 3 -17.81 -4.25 -4.12
C ASN A 3 -17.29 -3.16 -3.18
N ILE A 4 -16.24 -3.47 -2.42
CA ILE A 4 -15.59 -2.57 -1.46
C ILE A 4 -14.09 -2.63 -1.71
N GLU A 5 -13.48 -1.47 -1.98
CA GLU A 5 -12.02 -1.38 -2.01
C GLU A 5 -11.47 -1.36 -0.58
N ALA A 6 -10.33 -2.02 -0.34
CA ALA A 6 -9.69 -2.14 0.97
C ALA A 6 -9.49 -0.78 1.66
N VAL A 7 -9.13 0.25 0.89
CA VAL A 7 -8.98 1.64 1.38
C VAL A 7 -10.27 2.22 2.00
N ASN A 8 -11.42 1.67 1.67
CA ASN A 8 -12.72 2.10 2.22
C ASN A 8 -13.15 1.31 3.47
N LEU A 9 -12.46 0.24 3.84
CA LEU A 9 -12.81 -0.60 4.98
C LEU A 9 -12.88 0.17 6.31
N PRO A 10 -11.95 1.08 6.65
CA PRO A 10 -12.06 1.85 7.88
C PRO A 10 -13.40 2.59 8.01
N ARG A 11 -13.88 3.17 6.91
CA ARG A 11 -15.20 3.84 6.88
C ARG A 11 -16.36 2.86 7.01
N VAL A 12 -16.27 1.72 6.33
CA VAL A 12 -17.33 0.70 6.34
C VAL A 12 -17.47 0.06 7.71
N ILE A 13 -16.35 -0.22 8.37
CA ILE A 13 -16.32 -0.80 9.73
C ILE A 13 -16.85 0.21 10.75
N ALA A 14 -16.47 1.48 10.63
CA ALA A 14 -16.97 2.53 11.50
C ALA A 14 -18.48 2.81 11.30
N CYS A 15 -18.99 2.59 10.08
CA CYS A 15 -20.41 2.83 9.76
C CYS A 15 -20.90 1.88 8.66
N ASN A 16 -21.54 0.79 9.05
CA ASN A 16 -22.10 -0.21 8.13
C ASN A 16 -23.13 0.37 7.14
N ALA A 17 -23.81 1.45 7.50
CA ALA A 17 -24.76 2.14 6.63
C ALA A 17 -24.07 2.95 5.52
N SER A 18 -22.78 3.26 5.67
CA SER A 18 -22.03 4.10 4.72
C SER A 18 -22.02 3.55 3.30
N VAL A 19 -22.01 2.22 3.14
CA VAL A 19 -22.07 1.56 1.84
C VAL A 19 -23.44 1.76 1.19
N LYS A 20 -24.52 1.53 1.93
CA LYS A 20 -25.90 1.71 1.42
C LYS A 20 -26.19 3.17 1.07
N LEU A 21 -25.68 4.10 1.87
CA LEU A 21 -25.82 5.53 1.62
C LEU A 21 -25.03 5.96 0.37
N ALA A 22 -23.87 5.36 0.13
CA ALA A 22 -23.04 5.67 -1.04
C ALA A 22 -23.58 5.07 -2.34
N THR A 23 -24.26 3.92 -2.30
CA THR A 23 -24.77 3.23 -3.51
C THR A 23 -25.91 3.96 -4.22
N GLY A 24 -26.58 4.91 -3.57
CA GLY A 24 -27.63 5.74 -4.16
C GLY A 24 -27.15 7.13 -4.62
N LEU A 25 -25.91 7.47 -4.36
CA LEU A 25 -25.35 8.78 -4.71
C LEU A 25 -24.58 8.69 -6.02
N THR A 26 -24.88 9.57 -6.96
CA THR A 26 -23.99 9.81 -8.11
C THR A 26 -22.66 10.33 -7.55
N PRO A 27 -21.54 9.68 -7.84
CA PRO A 27 -20.25 10.21 -7.40
C PRO A 27 -20.09 11.64 -7.91
N VAL A 28 -20.03 12.60 -7.00
CA VAL A 28 -19.60 13.96 -7.40
C VAL A 28 -18.12 13.81 -7.74
N ALA A 29 -17.80 13.94 -9.00
CA ALA A 29 -16.42 13.97 -9.45
C ALA A 29 -15.76 15.23 -8.88
N SER A 30 -15.23 15.13 -7.66
CA SER A 30 -14.35 16.16 -7.14
C SER A 30 -13.00 16.03 -7.85
N MET A 31 -12.49 17.14 -8.36
CA MET A 31 -11.11 17.15 -8.87
C MET A 31 -10.18 16.75 -7.72
N PRO A 32 -9.21 15.85 -7.96
CA PRO A 32 -8.23 15.48 -6.94
C PRO A 32 -7.50 16.73 -6.43
N THR A 33 -7.29 16.82 -5.13
CA THR A 33 -6.47 17.91 -4.56
C THR A 33 -5.02 17.79 -5.04
N VAL A 34 -4.23 18.86 -4.88
CA VAL A 34 -2.81 18.84 -5.21
C VAL A 34 -2.10 17.70 -4.47
N ASP A 35 -2.35 17.55 -3.17
CA ASP A 35 -1.76 16.46 -2.36
C ASP A 35 -2.13 15.08 -2.87
N GLN A 36 -3.36 14.88 -3.33
CA GLN A 36 -3.78 13.60 -3.92
C GLN A 36 -3.07 13.35 -5.25
N GLN A 37 -2.89 14.37 -6.08
CA GLN A 37 -2.18 14.25 -7.36
C GLN A 37 -0.69 13.95 -7.15
N GLU A 38 -0.05 14.61 -6.17
CA GLU A 38 1.33 14.33 -5.78
C GLU A 38 1.46 12.89 -5.23
N GLY A 39 0.50 12.44 -4.42
CA GLY A 39 0.46 11.07 -3.93
C GLY A 39 0.43 10.05 -5.07
N ILE A 40 -0.45 10.25 -6.07
CA ILE A 40 -0.52 9.39 -7.26
C ILE A 40 0.82 9.38 -8.01
N ALA A 41 1.45 10.54 -8.17
CA ALA A 41 2.76 10.65 -8.81
C ALA A 41 3.85 9.90 -8.03
N ALA A 42 3.88 10.05 -6.71
CA ALA A 42 4.84 9.39 -5.84
C ALA A 42 4.71 7.84 -5.90
N HIS A 43 3.48 7.30 -5.86
CA HIS A 43 3.24 5.86 -6.04
C HIS A 43 3.68 5.38 -7.43
N TYR A 44 3.41 6.15 -8.50
CA TYR A 44 3.86 5.82 -9.85
C TYR A 44 5.39 5.73 -9.95
N VAL A 45 6.12 6.69 -9.34
CA VAL A 45 7.58 6.70 -9.31
C VAL A 45 8.10 5.47 -8.53
N ALA A 46 7.56 5.24 -7.32
CA ALA A 46 7.96 4.09 -6.48
C ALA A 46 7.75 2.76 -7.22
N ALA A 47 6.56 2.53 -7.78
CA ALA A 47 6.23 1.33 -8.52
C ALA A 47 7.12 1.14 -9.76
N SER A 48 7.47 2.22 -10.45
CA SER A 48 8.35 2.17 -11.63
C SER A 48 9.76 1.71 -11.29
N VAL A 49 10.31 2.16 -10.16
CA VAL A 49 11.63 1.74 -9.69
C VAL A 49 11.58 0.32 -9.12
N LEU A 50 10.65 0.02 -8.23
CA LEU A 50 10.53 -1.31 -7.61
C LEU A 50 10.21 -2.41 -8.63
N SER A 51 9.56 -2.08 -9.76
CA SER A 51 9.34 -3.02 -10.86
C SER A 51 10.52 -3.12 -11.86
N GLY A 52 11.63 -2.44 -11.59
CA GLY A 52 12.85 -2.50 -12.41
C GLY A 52 12.79 -1.73 -13.73
N LYS A 53 11.78 -0.85 -13.94
CA LYS A 53 11.71 0.02 -15.13
C LYS A 53 12.70 1.19 -15.07
N PHE A 54 13.04 1.62 -13.88
CA PHE A 54 14.03 2.64 -13.56
C PHE A 54 14.89 2.14 -12.40
N THR A 55 16.04 2.75 -12.18
CA THR A 55 16.99 2.34 -11.13
C THR A 55 16.94 3.25 -9.90
N ASP A 56 16.54 4.51 -10.08
CA ASP A 56 16.54 5.51 -9.02
C ASP A 56 15.32 6.45 -9.18
N PRO A 57 14.58 6.77 -8.09
CA PRO A 57 13.54 7.78 -8.10
C PRO A 57 14.02 9.16 -8.59
N LEU A 58 15.28 9.52 -8.39
CA LEU A 58 15.87 10.80 -8.85
C LEU A 58 15.89 10.94 -10.38
N GLU A 59 15.84 9.83 -11.13
CA GLU A 59 15.71 9.87 -12.58
C GLU A 59 14.40 10.50 -13.06
N PHE A 60 13.41 10.62 -12.18
CA PHE A 60 12.12 11.23 -12.48
C PHE A 60 12.09 12.75 -12.27
N VAL A 61 13.09 13.34 -11.64
CA VAL A 61 13.15 14.79 -11.43
C VAL A 61 13.03 15.50 -12.78
N GLU A 62 12.17 16.52 -12.83
CA GLU A 62 11.81 17.26 -14.06
C GLU A 62 11.13 16.41 -15.16
N ARG A 63 10.61 15.23 -14.80
CA ARG A 63 9.73 14.47 -15.70
C ARG A 63 8.28 14.55 -15.24
N GLN A 64 7.38 14.43 -16.19
CA GLN A 64 5.94 14.41 -15.93
C GLN A 64 5.44 12.97 -15.79
N THR A 65 4.69 12.72 -14.74
CA THR A 65 4.01 11.44 -14.53
C THR A 65 2.71 11.35 -15.37
N PRO A 66 2.12 10.16 -15.55
CA PRO A 66 0.91 9.98 -16.35
C PRO A 66 -0.30 10.80 -15.88
N ASN A 67 -0.37 11.18 -14.59
CA ASN A 67 -1.40 12.07 -14.06
C ASN A 67 -1.09 13.57 -14.23
N GLY A 68 -0.02 13.91 -14.98
CA GLY A 68 0.32 15.28 -15.32
C GLY A 68 1.16 16.02 -14.29
N VAL A 69 1.57 15.39 -13.19
CA VAL A 69 2.39 16.01 -12.15
C VAL A 69 3.87 15.99 -12.56
N TRP A 70 4.55 17.12 -12.45
CA TRP A 70 6.00 17.21 -12.56
C TRP A 70 6.65 16.73 -11.25
N VAL A 71 7.56 15.79 -11.36
CA VAL A 71 8.26 15.26 -10.21
C VAL A 71 9.30 16.26 -9.71
N SER A 72 9.08 16.81 -8.53
CA SER A 72 10.05 17.68 -7.86
C SER A 72 11.14 16.85 -7.18
N PRO A 73 12.30 17.48 -6.85
CA PRO A 73 13.31 16.83 -6.01
C PRO A 73 12.73 16.28 -4.70
N GLU A 74 11.83 17.03 -4.05
CA GLU A 74 11.16 16.60 -2.81
C GLU A 74 10.37 15.30 -3.00
N ILE A 75 9.61 15.17 -4.09
CA ILE A 75 8.87 13.93 -4.40
C ILE A 75 9.86 12.77 -4.56
N ALA A 76 10.91 12.95 -5.37
CA ALA A 76 11.88 11.92 -5.65
C ALA A 76 12.65 11.48 -4.38
N GLU A 77 13.10 12.42 -3.55
CA GLU A 77 13.82 12.13 -2.30
C GLU A 77 12.95 11.39 -1.29
N ASN A 78 11.68 11.77 -1.13
CA ASN A 78 10.75 11.06 -0.25
C ASN A 78 10.42 9.66 -0.76
N VAL A 79 10.26 9.48 -2.07
CA VAL A 79 10.08 8.15 -2.69
C VAL A 79 11.33 7.30 -2.49
N ALA A 80 12.54 7.88 -2.61
CA ALA A 80 13.78 7.16 -2.42
C ALA A 80 13.90 6.53 -1.03
N ILE A 81 13.37 7.16 0.01
CA ILE A 81 13.35 6.58 1.37
C ILE A 81 12.63 5.23 1.40
N TYR A 82 11.44 5.16 0.79
CA TYR A 82 10.65 3.94 0.70
C TYR A 82 11.30 2.89 -0.21
N VAL A 83 11.72 3.30 -1.41
CA VAL A 83 12.32 2.41 -2.40
C VAL A 83 13.62 1.79 -1.88
N ASN A 84 14.48 2.59 -1.25
CA ASN A 84 15.75 2.12 -0.68
C ASN A 84 15.48 1.09 0.43
N TYR A 85 14.49 1.35 1.30
CA TYR A 85 14.11 0.38 2.32
C TYR A 85 13.69 -0.96 1.69
N CYS A 86 12.79 -0.94 0.71
CA CYS A 86 12.35 -2.16 0.03
C CYS A 86 13.52 -2.89 -0.67
N THR A 87 14.42 -2.12 -1.30
CA THR A 87 15.57 -2.69 -2.01
C THR A 87 16.53 -3.36 -1.05
N GLU A 88 16.87 -2.70 0.05
CA GLU A 88 17.85 -3.22 1.02
C GLU A 88 17.32 -4.42 1.81
N HIS A 89 16.03 -4.43 2.16
CA HIS A 89 15.47 -5.42 3.07
C HIS A 89 14.77 -6.59 2.36
N TYR A 90 14.33 -6.41 1.12
CA TYR A 90 13.57 -7.44 0.42
C TYR A 90 14.27 -7.95 -0.86
N TYR A 91 14.74 -7.06 -1.74
CA TYR A 91 15.32 -7.49 -3.02
C TYR A 91 16.71 -8.12 -2.88
N GLN A 92 17.45 -7.78 -1.82
CA GLN A 92 18.78 -8.35 -1.57
C GLN A 92 18.75 -9.69 -0.80
N VAL A 93 17.56 -10.13 -0.38
CA VAL A 93 17.38 -11.40 0.34
C VAL A 93 16.89 -12.48 -0.62
N PRO A 94 17.72 -13.50 -0.96
CA PRO A 94 17.37 -14.47 -2.01
C PRO A 94 16.13 -15.31 -1.73
N THR A 95 15.73 -15.45 -0.46
CA THR A 95 14.56 -16.23 -0.03
C THR A 95 13.26 -15.45 -0.11
N ILE A 96 13.34 -14.13 -0.38
CA ILE A 96 12.16 -13.26 -0.49
C ILE A 96 11.72 -13.15 -1.95
N LYS A 97 10.48 -13.54 -2.21
CA LYS A 97 9.77 -13.25 -3.45
C LYS A 97 8.95 -11.98 -3.28
N THR A 98 8.96 -11.11 -4.29
CA THR A 98 8.30 -9.79 -4.22
C THR A 98 7.28 -9.58 -5.33
N TRP A 99 6.25 -8.75 -5.04
CA TRP A 99 5.25 -8.27 -6.00
C TRP A 99 4.96 -6.80 -5.72
N VAL A 100 4.85 -6.01 -6.79
CA VAL A 100 4.62 -4.55 -6.73
C VAL A 100 3.27 -4.24 -7.35
N GLU A 101 2.48 -3.37 -6.71
CA GLU A 101 1.16 -2.92 -7.20
C GLU A 101 0.26 -4.10 -7.63
N SER A 102 0.31 -5.17 -6.87
CA SER A 102 -0.45 -6.36 -7.17
C SER A 102 -1.92 -6.19 -6.81
N THR A 103 -2.81 -6.72 -7.64
CA THR A 103 -4.24 -6.69 -7.37
C THR A 103 -4.75 -8.05 -6.93
N ALA A 104 -5.59 -8.06 -5.92
CA ALA A 104 -6.26 -9.25 -5.42
C ALA A 104 -7.70 -8.94 -5.07
N THR A 105 -8.55 -9.97 -5.06
CA THR A 105 -9.93 -9.85 -4.56
C THR A 105 -10.28 -11.06 -3.74
N PHE A 106 -11.07 -10.87 -2.69
CA PHE A 106 -11.65 -11.97 -1.94
C PHE A 106 -13.10 -11.67 -1.55
N GLU A 107 -13.82 -12.70 -1.16
CA GLU A 107 -15.24 -12.60 -0.83
C GLU A 107 -15.44 -12.82 0.67
N VAL A 108 -16.31 -11.98 1.23
CA VAL A 108 -16.87 -12.15 2.57
C VAL A 108 -18.39 -12.16 2.46
N PRO A 109 -19.14 -12.62 3.48
CA PRO A 109 -20.60 -12.63 3.41
C PRO A 109 -21.19 -11.27 3.03
N GLY A 110 -21.78 -11.19 1.83
CA GLY A 110 -22.43 -9.99 1.29
C GLY A 110 -21.53 -9.02 0.51
N ALA A 111 -20.22 -9.20 0.53
CA ALA A 111 -19.30 -8.27 -0.15
C ALA A 111 -18.11 -8.97 -0.84
N ARG A 112 -17.58 -8.31 -1.86
CA ARG A 112 -16.29 -8.60 -2.47
C ARG A 112 -15.32 -7.46 -2.12
N ILE A 113 -14.16 -7.81 -1.58
CA ILE A 113 -13.12 -6.86 -1.19
C ILE A 113 -12.06 -6.82 -2.26
N GLY A 114 -11.78 -5.65 -2.80
CA GLY A 114 -10.68 -5.37 -3.72
C GLY A 114 -9.47 -4.87 -2.95
N CYS A 115 -8.30 -5.45 -3.21
CA CYS A 115 -7.02 -5.17 -2.56
C CYS A 115 -5.99 -4.76 -3.60
N ARG A 116 -5.12 -3.81 -3.23
CA ARG A 116 -4.00 -3.40 -4.07
C ARG A 116 -2.85 -2.90 -3.20
N PRO A 117 -2.12 -3.82 -2.54
CA PRO A 117 -0.93 -3.45 -1.80
C PRO A 117 0.13 -2.84 -2.73
N ASP A 118 0.80 -1.80 -2.25
CA ASP A 118 1.89 -1.18 -3.01
C ASP A 118 3.05 -2.16 -3.18
N PHE A 119 3.33 -2.94 -2.12
CA PHE A 119 4.38 -3.95 -2.14
C PHE A 119 4.02 -5.15 -1.26
N VAL A 120 4.30 -6.33 -1.78
CA VAL A 120 4.20 -7.60 -1.06
C VAL A 120 5.56 -8.30 -1.13
N GLY A 121 6.06 -8.75 0.01
CA GLY A 121 7.22 -9.63 0.13
C GLY A 121 6.83 -10.94 0.83
N PHE A 122 7.38 -12.07 0.40
CA PHE A 122 7.22 -13.32 1.11
C PHE A 122 8.56 -14.03 1.25
N ASP A 123 9.02 -14.16 2.47
CA ASP A 123 10.24 -14.91 2.80
C ASP A 123 9.91 -16.36 3.08
N SER A 124 10.35 -17.23 2.18
CA SER A 124 10.15 -18.67 2.30
C SER A 124 11.02 -19.34 3.39
N ALA A 125 12.09 -18.69 3.83
CA ALA A 125 12.97 -19.24 4.87
C ALA A 125 12.38 -19.07 6.27
N THR A 126 11.71 -17.95 6.51
CA THR A 126 11.10 -17.62 7.82
C THR A 126 9.57 -17.77 7.80
N ASN A 127 8.99 -18.15 6.66
CA ASN A 127 7.55 -18.19 6.42
C ASN A 127 6.84 -16.88 6.83
N THR A 128 7.44 -15.75 6.43
CA THR A 128 6.96 -14.40 6.79
C THR A 128 6.43 -13.67 5.57
N LEU A 129 5.21 -13.13 5.69
CA LEU A 129 4.59 -12.22 4.72
C LEU A 129 4.82 -10.77 5.15
N PHE A 130 5.26 -9.94 4.23
CA PHE A 130 5.43 -8.49 4.40
C PHE A 130 4.44 -7.76 3.49
N ILE A 131 3.71 -6.82 4.06
CA ILE A 131 2.85 -5.87 3.33
C ILE A 131 3.35 -4.48 3.63
N GLU A 132 3.82 -3.77 2.62
CA GLU A 132 4.25 -2.38 2.71
C GLU A 132 3.27 -1.49 1.96
N ASP A 133 2.81 -0.46 2.63
CA ASP A 133 1.93 0.56 2.07
C ASP A 133 2.62 1.93 2.19
N PHE A 134 2.81 2.58 1.06
CA PHE A 134 3.48 3.87 0.95
C PHE A 134 2.47 5.01 1.08
N LYS A 135 2.68 5.91 2.01
CA LYS A 135 1.84 7.08 2.25
C LYS A 135 2.61 8.36 2.01
N TYR A 136 2.27 9.07 0.93
CA TYR A 136 2.93 10.34 0.60
C TYR A 136 2.30 11.54 1.31
N GLY A 137 1.05 11.44 1.77
CA GLY A 137 0.31 12.52 2.42
C GLY A 137 0.81 12.89 3.81
N HIS A 138 0.40 14.07 4.29
CA HIS A 138 0.77 14.61 5.61
C HIS A 138 -0.04 14.05 6.79
N ARG A 139 -1.25 13.54 6.54
CA ARG A 139 -2.07 12.96 7.60
C ARG A 139 -1.46 11.63 8.05
N LEU A 140 -1.10 11.55 9.33
CA LEU A 140 -0.53 10.34 9.91
C LEU A 140 -1.45 9.13 9.74
N VAL A 141 -0.84 8.00 9.37
CA VAL A 141 -1.50 6.71 9.21
C VAL A 141 -0.73 5.68 10.02
N GLU A 142 -1.42 4.97 10.90
CA GLU A 142 -0.82 3.93 11.73
C GLU A 142 -0.86 2.57 11.02
N ALA A 143 0.14 1.73 11.31
CA ALA A 143 0.17 0.35 10.85
C ALA A 143 -0.71 -0.54 11.73
N GLU A 144 -0.72 -0.30 13.05
CA GLU A 144 -1.51 -1.07 14.00
C GLU A 144 -3.01 -0.91 13.74
N MET A 145 -3.73 -2.04 13.74
CA MET A 145 -5.17 -2.10 13.48
C MET A 145 -5.61 -1.45 12.16
N ASN A 146 -4.71 -1.39 11.17
CA ASN A 146 -5.01 -0.82 9.86
C ASN A 146 -5.75 -1.83 8.98
N TRP A 147 -7.05 -1.61 8.80
CA TRP A 147 -7.91 -2.50 8.04
C TRP A 147 -7.56 -2.62 6.55
N THR A 148 -6.93 -1.59 5.98
CA THR A 148 -6.44 -1.66 4.59
C THR A 148 -5.30 -2.68 4.50
N LEU A 149 -4.30 -2.57 5.37
CA LEU A 149 -3.17 -3.51 5.42
C LEU A 149 -3.63 -4.95 5.73
N ILE A 150 -4.59 -5.11 6.65
CA ILE A 150 -5.18 -6.43 6.96
C ILE A 150 -5.80 -7.05 5.72
N ALA A 151 -6.62 -6.28 4.99
CA ALA A 151 -7.25 -6.77 3.77
C ALA A 151 -6.25 -7.07 2.66
N ASP A 152 -5.22 -6.24 2.51
CA ASP A 152 -4.16 -6.44 1.53
C ASP A 152 -3.37 -7.72 1.84
N ALA A 153 -3.10 -8.01 3.12
CA ALA A 153 -2.46 -9.26 3.55
C ALA A 153 -3.33 -10.49 3.22
N ILE A 154 -4.62 -10.45 3.57
CA ILE A 154 -5.56 -11.53 3.24
C ILE A 154 -5.63 -11.73 1.72
N GLY A 155 -5.74 -10.64 0.96
CA GLY A 155 -5.75 -10.65 -0.50
C GLY A 155 -4.49 -11.29 -1.08
N ALA A 156 -3.31 -10.92 -0.58
CA ALA A 156 -2.03 -11.49 -0.99
C ALA A 156 -1.92 -12.98 -0.63
N MET A 157 -2.31 -13.39 0.59
CA MET A 157 -2.33 -14.80 1.00
C MET A 157 -3.16 -15.65 0.05
N LEU A 158 -4.35 -15.19 -0.31
CA LEU A 158 -5.25 -15.91 -1.22
C LEU A 158 -4.73 -15.91 -2.66
N ALA A 159 -4.29 -14.77 -3.17
CA ALA A 159 -3.83 -14.63 -4.56
C ALA A 159 -2.58 -15.47 -4.86
N TYR A 160 -1.68 -15.59 -3.89
CA TYR A 160 -0.41 -16.30 -4.04
C TYR A 160 -0.38 -17.67 -3.36
N ASN A 161 -1.52 -18.11 -2.79
CA ASN A 161 -1.66 -19.37 -2.05
C ASN A 161 -0.60 -19.49 -0.94
N LEU A 162 -0.48 -18.45 -0.10
CA LEU A 162 0.47 -18.36 0.99
C LEU A 162 -0.22 -18.69 2.33
N THR A 163 0.51 -19.39 3.21
CA THR A 163 0.08 -19.68 4.57
C THR A 163 1.20 -19.28 5.56
N PRO A 164 1.44 -17.96 5.71
CA PRO A 164 2.53 -17.47 6.54
C PRO A 164 2.29 -17.78 8.02
N ASP A 165 3.39 -18.04 8.77
CA ASP A 165 3.36 -18.10 10.23
C ASP A 165 3.41 -16.70 10.84
N HIS A 166 4.14 -15.80 10.17
CA HIS A 166 4.34 -14.42 10.58
C HIS A 166 3.91 -13.45 9.49
N VAL A 167 3.32 -12.33 9.88
CA VAL A 167 2.93 -11.25 8.97
C VAL A 167 3.41 -9.93 9.54
N VAL A 168 4.07 -9.13 8.73
CA VAL A 168 4.48 -7.77 9.07
C VAL A 168 3.71 -6.80 8.19
N LEU A 169 2.86 -6.01 8.82
CA LEU A 169 2.08 -4.95 8.19
C LEU A 169 2.79 -3.62 8.43
N ALA A 170 3.13 -2.88 7.38
CA ALA A 170 3.91 -1.66 7.55
C ALA A 170 3.41 -0.49 6.72
N ILE A 171 3.58 0.70 7.28
CA ILE A 171 3.34 2.00 6.64
C ILE A 171 4.69 2.72 6.50
N SER A 172 5.06 3.04 5.28
CA SER A 172 6.18 3.93 4.97
C SER A 172 5.65 5.32 4.64
N GLN A 173 5.89 6.29 5.53
CA GLN A 173 5.37 7.66 5.41
C GLN A 173 6.46 8.69 5.70
N PRO A 174 7.21 9.15 4.69
CA PRO A 174 8.43 9.94 4.90
C PRO A 174 8.19 11.41 5.23
N ARG A 175 7.07 12.02 4.83
CA ARG A 175 6.83 13.48 4.95
C ARG A 175 6.52 13.95 6.37
N PRO A 176 5.53 13.40 7.09
CA PRO A 176 5.22 13.89 8.42
C PRO A 176 6.22 13.35 9.45
N PHE A 177 6.42 14.13 10.50
CA PHE A 177 7.15 13.65 11.67
C PHE A 177 6.31 12.63 12.44
N HIS A 178 6.94 11.53 12.83
CA HIS A 178 6.38 10.55 13.75
C HIS A 178 7.46 10.10 14.75
N PRO A 179 7.15 9.94 16.05
CA PRO A 179 8.14 9.54 17.07
C PRO A 179 8.77 8.18 16.77
N ASP A 180 8.01 7.25 16.19
CA ASP A 180 8.49 5.91 15.83
C ASP A 180 9.18 5.86 14.43
N GLY A 181 9.41 7.02 13.81
CA GLY A 181 10.13 7.12 12.55
C GLY A 181 9.22 7.15 11.31
N LYS A 182 9.89 7.14 10.15
CA LYS A 182 9.22 7.24 8.83
C LYS A 182 8.56 5.95 8.38
N ARG A 183 8.98 4.82 8.93
CA ARG A 183 8.37 3.51 8.73
C ARG A 183 7.92 2.94 10.07
N ARG A 184 6.68 2.52 10.12
CA ARG A 184 6.06 1.90 11.29
C ARG A 184 5.53 0.55 10.90
N GLU A 185 5.68 -0.43 11.77
CA GLU A 185 5.26 -1.80 11.49
C GLU A 185 4.40 -2.36 12.63
N TRP A 186 3.56 -3.30 12.26
CA TRP A 186 2.74 -4.07 13.16
C TRP A 186 2.91 -5.56 12.85
N PRO A 187 3.76 -6.26 13.61
CA PRO A 187 3.93 -7.70 13.47
C PRO A 187 2.76 -8.45 14.10
N ILE A 188 2.21 -9.40 13.37
CA ILE A 188 1.11 -10.28 13.82
C ILE A 188 1.40 -11.73 13.43
N SER A 189 0.68 -12.67 14.06
CA SER A 189 0.73 -14.06 13.59
C SER A 189 -0.14 -14.26 12.35
N GLY A 190 0.23 -15.20 11.49
CA GLY A 190 -0.61 -15.58 10.36
C GLY A 190 -1.99 -16.11 10.77
N ASP A 191 -2.12 -16.69 11.97
CA ASP A 191 -3.40 -17.13 12.54
C ASP A 191 -4.37 -15.97 12.79
N TYR A 192 -3.86 -14.77 13.06
CA TYR A 192 -4.69 -13.58 13.24
C TYR A 192 -5.53 -13.24 11.99
N LEU A 193 -5.07 -13.65 10.79
CA LEU A 193 -5.71 -13.37 9.50
C LEU A 193 -6.56 -14.54 8.97
N ARG A 194 -6.52 -15.69 9.62
CA ARG A 194 -7.29 -16.90 9.27
C ARG A 194 -8.56 -16.98 10.08
#